data_f112ad0be25aa7461ecee86d36a20857
#
_entry.id   f112ad0be25aa7461ecee86d36a20857
#
_cell.length_a   1.000
_cell.length_b   1.000
_cell.length_c   1.000
_cell.angle_alpha   90.00
_cell.angle_beta   90.00
_cell.angle_gamma   90.00
#
_symmetry.space_group_name_H-M   'P 1'
#
loop_
_entity.id
_entity.type
_entity.pdbx_description
1 polymer ?
#
loop_
_entity_poly.entity_id
_entity_poly.type
_entity_poly.pdbx_seq_one_letter_code
_entity_poly.pdbx_strand_id
1 'polypeptide(L)'
;LGVDYLLIGHSQATNKSVTVEYELFDVHRQKSLIKSRVGNRQGSERAVAHKISDSVYQRLTGIAGAFSTRMLYVSVKTAASNNQSAPKQVYQLILADADGARAREILKGSEPILSPSWSPDGKQIAYVSFESSRPAIYRQVIATGEREKLTNFRGLNSAPSWSPDGKRLAMVLSKDGNPELYVMEVATRKLQRITKNSAIDTEPSWMPDGKSLIFTSDRGGRPQIYRVDLN
;
A
#
# COMPACT_ATOMS: atom_id res chain seq x y z
N LEU A 1 -17.38 36.93 -7.52
CA LEU A 1 -16.86 35.73 -6.91
C LEU A 1 -15.41 35.59 -7.33
N GLY A 2 -14.44 35.79 -6.43
CA GLY A 2 -12.99 35.71 -6.74
C GLY A 2 -12.50 34.26 -6.81
N VAL A 3 -13.01 33.50 -7.78
CA VAL A 3 -12.61 32.10 -8.00
C VAL A 3 -11.93 31.95 -9.36
N ASP A 4 -10.83 31.22 -9.40
CA ASP A 4 -10.09 30.97 -10.64
C ASP A 4 -10.73 29.87 -11.50
N TYR A 5 -11.32 28.87 -10.85
CA TYR A 5 -11.94 27.73 -11.52
C TYR A 5 -13.33 27.45 -10.96
N LEU A 6 -14.21 26.98 -11.83
CA LEU A 6 -15.57 26.59 -11.49
C LEU A 6 -15.84 25.17 -11.97
N LEU A 7 -16.20 24.29 -11.03
CA LEU A 7 -16.67 22.94 -11.31
C LEU A 7 -18.19 22.89 -11.18
N ILE A 8 -18.86 22.54 -12.27
CA ILE A 8 -20.30 22.34 -12.29
C ILE A 8 -20.62 20.91 -12.71
N GLY A 9 -21.73 20.37 -12.23
CA GLY A 9 -22.11 19.01 -12.57
C GLY A 9 -23.56 18.72 -12.34
N HIS A 10 -24.06 17.70 -13.04
CA HIS A 10 -25.38 17.14 -12.92
C HIS A 10 -25.28 15.65 -12.60
N SER A 11 -25.98 15.21 -11.55
CA SER A 11 -25.98 13.80 -11.13
C SER A 11 -27.34 13.16 -11.50
N GLN A 12 -27.27 11.93 -11.99
CA GLN A 12 -28.40 11.04 -12.21
C GLN A 12 -28.19 9.74 -11.47
N ALA A 13 -29.13 9.37 -10.63
CA ALA A 13 -29.12 8.10 -9.91
C ALA A 13 -30.31 7.23 -10.34
N THR A 14 -30.05 5.95 -10.54
CA THR A 14 -31.05 4.91 -10.80
C THR A 14 -30.90 3.83 -9.71
N ASN A 15 -31.80 2.87 -9.66
CA ASN A 15 -31.69 1.74 -8.72
C ASN A 15 -30.42 0.86 -8.92
N LYS A 16 -29.65 1.08 -10.00
CA LYS A 16 -28.46 0.27 -10.33
C LYS A 16 -27.19 1.07 -10.48
N SER A 17 -27.26 2.36 -10.74
CA SER A 17 -26.11 3.19 -11.07
C SER A 17 -26.27 4.63 -10.62
N VAL A 18 -25.14 5.26 -10.38
CA VAL A 18 -25.00 6.72 -10.26
C VAL A 18 -24.09 7.19 -11.38
N THR A 19 -24.47 8.28 -12.03
CA THR A 19 -23.69 8.91 -13.10
C THR A 19 -23.65 10.41 -12.84
N VAL A 20 -22.48 11.00 -13.04
CA VAL A 20 -22.26 12.45 -12.93
C VAL A 20 -21.65 12.94 -14.23
N GLU A 21 -22.33 13.90 -14.86
CA GLU A 21 -21.77 14.72 -15.93
C GLU A 21 -21.19 15.97 -15.27
N TYR A 22 -19.97 16.34 -15.61
CA TYR A 22 -19.33 17.50 -15.00
C TYR A 22 -18.48 18.26 -15.99
N GLU A 23 -18.32 19.57 -15.72
CA GLU A 23 -17.53 20.46 -16.53
C GLU A 23 -16.71 21.40 -15.62
N LEU A 24 -15.40 21.49 -15.88
CA LEU A 24 -14.48 22.38 -15.20
C LEU A 24 -14.16 23.56 -16.12
N PHE A 25 -14.38 24.78 -15.64
CA PHE A 25 -14.11 26.02 -16.34
C PHE A 25 -12.94 26.78 -15.72
N ASP A 26 -12.09 27.36 -16.56
CA ASP A 26 -11.19 28.45 -16.22
C ASP A 26 -12.01 29.75 -16.34
N VAL A 27 -12.28 30.39 -15.21
CA VAL A 27 -13.14 31.58 -15.14
C VAL A 27 -12.46 32.77 -15.83
N HIS A 28 -11.18 32.95 -15.69
CA HIS A 28 -10.45 34.07 -16.28
C HIS A 28 -10.34 33.96 -17.80
N ARG A 29 -10.11 32.75 -18.31
CA ARG A 29 -10.00 32.48 -19.75
C ARG A 29 -11.34 32.20 -20.42
N GLN A 30 -12.41 32.10 -19.63
CA GLN A 30 -13.78 31.75 -20.10
C GLN A 30 -13.79 30.47 -20.96
N LYS A 31 -12.99 29.46 -20.53
CA LYS A 31 -12.76 28.25 -21.32
C LYS A 31 -13.07 27.00 -20.51
N SER A 32 -13.77 26.06 -21.14
CA SER A 32 -13.92 24.70 -20.59
C SER A 32 -12.59 23.96 -20.64
N LEU A 33 -12.15 23.41 -19.50
CA LEU A 33 -10.93 22.65 -19.33
C LEU A 33 -11.19 21.15 -19.39
N ILE A 34 -12.32 20.71 -18.83
CA ILE A 34 -12.79 19.31 -18.82
C ILE A 34 -14.29 19.33 -19.04
N LYS A 35 -14.77 18.45 -19.92
CA LYS A 35 -16.19 18.06 -20.00
C LYS A 35 -16.22 16.55 -20.06
N SER A 36 -16.79 15.89 -19.05
CA SER A 36 -16.73 14.44 -18.92
C SER A 36 -17.94 13.88 -18.18
N ARG A 37 -18.09 12.57 -18.30
CA ARG A 37 -19.12 11.78 -17.62
C ARG A 37 -18.48 10.61 -16.89
N VAL A 38 -18.78 10.46 -15.61
CA VAL A 38 -18.30 9.36 -14.77
C VAL A 38 -19.49 8.65 -14.15
N GLY A 39 -19.51 7.33 -14.26
CA GLY A 39 -20.57 6.50 -13.66
C GLY A 39 -20.00 5.31 -12.89
N ASN A 40 -20.82 4.78 -11.97
CA ASN A 40 -20.54 3.59 -11.20
C ASN A 40 -21.85 2.94 -10.73
N ARG A 41 -21.75 1.77 -10.06
CA ARG A 41 -22.91 1.14 -9.41
C ARG A 41 -23.47 2.05 -8.32
N GLN A 42 -24.80 1.96 -8.07
CA GLN A 42 -25.43 2.65 -6.96
C GLN A 42 -24.73 2.29 -5.63
N GLY A 43 -24.66 3.27 -4.71
CA GLY A 43 -23.89 3.14 -3.45
C GLY A 43 -22.38 3.38 -3.62
N SER A 44 -21.96 3.83 -4.82
CA SER A 44 -20.56 4.15 -5.12
C SER A 44 -20.34 5.64 -5.44
N GLU A 45 -21.20 6.52 -4.94
CA GLU A 45 -21.17 7.97 -5.16
C GLU A 45 -19.81 8.55 -4.79
N ARG A 46 -19.27 8.10 -3.67
CA ARG A 46 -17.94 8.47 -3.19
C ARG A 46 -16.83 8.12 -4.19
N ALA A 47 -16.89 6.93 -4.80
CA ALA A 47 -15.93 6.53 -5.82
C ALA A 47 -16.05 7.36 -7.11
N VAL A 48 -17.26 7.82 -7.44
CA VAL A 48 -17.49 8.77 -8.55
C VAL A 48 -16.88 10.13 -8.22
N ALA A 49 -17.12 10.65 -7.01
CA ALA A 49 -16.56 11.92 -6.55
C ALA A 49 -15.02 11.89 -6.56
N HIS A 50 -14.38 10.82 -6.05
CA HIS A 50 -12.93 10.66 -6.06
C HIS A 50 -12.35 10.64 -7.49
N LYS A 51 -13.00 9.96 -8.44
CA LYS A 51 -12.57 9.97 -9.85
C LYS A 51 -12.66 11.35 -10.47
N ILE A 52 -13.71 12.12 -10.16
CA ILE A 52 -13.84 13.50 -10.61
C ILE A 52 -12.71 14.34 -10.00
N SER A 53 -12.44 14.20 -8.69
CA SER A 53 -11.36 14.90 -8.01
C SER A 53 -9.99 14.57 -8.61
N ASP A 54 -9.72 13.30 -8.93
CA ASP A 54 -8.48 12.89 -9.61
C ASP A 54 -8.33 13.59 -10.97
N SER A 55 -9.38 13.61 -11.76
CA SER A 55 -9.39 14.26 -13.09
C SER A 55 -9.18 15.77 -12.99
N VAL A 56 -9.85 16.43 -12.06
CA VAL A 56 -9.72 17.86 -11.82
C VAL A 56 -8.29 18.19 -11.34
N TYR A 57 -7.78 17.45 -10.36
CA TYR A 57 -6.45 17.63 -9.83
C TYR A 57 -5.38 17.48 -10.92
N GLN A 58 -5.46 16.40 -11.70
CA GLN A 58 -4.54 16.15 -12.80
C GLN A 58 -4.59 17.25 -13.86
N ARG A 59 -5.79 17.74 -14.17
CA ARG A 59 -5.98 18.83 -15.15
C ARG A 59 -5.34 20.13 -14.70
N LEU A 60 -5.45 20.46 -13.41
CA LEU A 60 -4.97 21.72 -12.85
C LEU A 60 -3.47 21.70 -12.54
N THR A 61 -2.93 20.55 -12.10
CA THR A 61 -1.55 20.44 -11.63
C THR A 61 -0.61 19.69 -12.56
N GLY A 62 -1.14 18.93 -13.51
CA GLY A 62 -0.37 18.00 -14.34
C GLY A 62 0.03 16.70 -13.61
N ILE A 63 -0.30 16.55 -12.32
CA ILE A 63 0.06 15.40 -11.48
C ILE A 63 -1.18 14.49 -11.35
N ALA A 64 -1.00 13.18 -11.43
CA ALA A 64 -2.09 12.22 -11.21
C ALA A 64 -2.68 12.38 -9.81
N GLY A 65 -4.01 12.43 -9.72
CA GLY A 65 -4.71 12.49 -8.44
C GLY A 65 -4.58 11.17 -7.66
N ALA A 66 -4.72 11.25 -6.34
CA ALA A 66 -4.65 10.10 -5.43
C ALA A 66 -5.95 9.87 -4.63
N PHE A 67 -7.03 10.58 -4.98
CA PHE A 67 -8.31 10.50 -4.25
C PHE A 67 -8.98 9.13 -4.37
N SER A 68 -8.82 8.46 -5.52
CA SER A 68 -9.35 7.10 -5.76
C SER A 68 -8.46 5.99 -5.20
N THR A 69 -7.35 6.32 -4.54
CA THR A 69 -6.45 5.33 -3.96
C THR A 69 -6.95 4.80 -2.62
N ARG A 70 -6.30 3.77 -2.12
CA ARG A 70 -6.61 3.14 -0.84
C ARG A 70 -5.38 3.13 0.06
N MET A 71 -5.61 3.23 1.35
CA MET A 71 -4.56 3.07 2.35
C MET A 71 -4.68 1.74 3.06
N LEU A 72 -3.54 1.24 3.50
CA LEU A 72 -3.41 0.04 4.31
C LEU A 72 -2.58 0.40 5.54
N TYR A 73 -3.12 0.14 6.73
CA TYR A 73 -2.42 0.47 7.96
C TYR A 73 -2.71 -0.55 9.07
N VAL A 74 -1.83 -0.60 10.04
CA VAL A 74 -2.01 -1.43 11.24
C VAL A 74 -2.55 -0.56 12.37
N SER A 75 -3.64 -0.99 12.96
CA SER A 75 -4.21 -0.42 14.20
C SER A 75 -3.93 -1.37 15.35
N VAL A 76 -3.48 -0.81 16.47
CA VAL A 76 -3.28 -1.58 17.71
C VAL A 76 -4.27 -1.07 18.76
N LYS A 77 -5.09 -1.97 19.28
CA LYS A 77 -6.03 -1.67 20.36
C LYS A 77 -5.60 -2.42 21.61
N THR A 78 -5.58 -1.72 22.73
CA THR A 78 -5.39 -2.33 24.04
C THR A 78 -6.75 -2.70 24.60
N ALA A 79 -7.03 -4.00 24.75
CA ALA A 79 -8.24 -4.45 25.43
C ALA A 79 -8.07 -4.28 26.93
N ALA A 80 -9.06 -3.64 27.59
CA ALA A 80 -9.09 -3.55 29.04
C ALA A 80 -9.14 -4.95 29.65
N SER A 81 -8.23 -5.26 30.57
CA SER A 81 -8.26 -6.50 31.32
C SER A 81 -8.96 -6.23 32.67
N ASN A 82 -10.03 -6.95 32.96
CA ASN A 82 -10.76 -6.83 34.18
C ASN A 82 -10.11 -7.54 35.40
N ASN A 83 -9.01 -8.26 35.19
CA ASN A 83 -8.29 -8.97 36.24
C ASN A 83 -6.79 -8.84 36.01
N GLN A 84 -6.01 -8.47 36.98
CA GLN A 84 -4.55 -8.49 37.20
C GLN A 84 -3.61 -9.06 36.08
N SER A 85 -4.14 -9.36 34.90
CA SER A 85 -3.41 -9.81 33.72
C SER A 85 -2.95 -8.59 32.92
N ALA A 86 -1.79 -8.69 32.28
CA ALA A 86 -1.32 -7.64 31.37
C ALA A 86 -2.37 -7.35 30.27
N PRO A 87 -2.57 -6.08 29.89
CA PRO A 87 -3.54 -5.72 28.87
C PRO A 87 -3.19 -6.42 27.55
N LYS A 88 -4.16 -7.11 26.96
CA LYS A 88 -3.99 -7.79 25.67
C LYS A 88 -4.03 -6.78 24.54
N GLN A 89 -2.98 -6.77 23.72
CA GLN A 89 -2.97 -6.03 22.47
C GLN A 89 -3.71 -6.81 21.38
N VAL A 90 -4.48 -6.10 20.57
CA VAL A 90 -5.16 -6.63 19.40
C VAL A 90 -4.66 -5.84 18.20
N TYR A 91 -4.01 -6.52 17.28
CA TYR A 91 -3.51 -5.96 16.04
C TYR A 91 -4.53 -6.16 14.93
N GLN A 92 -4.80 -5.10 14.19
CA GLN A 92 -5.77 -5.10 13.10
C GLN A 92 -5.11 -4.52 11.85
N LEU A 93 -5.17 -5.24 10.74
CA LEU A 93 -4.80 -4.71 9.43
C LEU A 93 -6.04 -4.12 8.79
N ILE A 94 -6.02 -2.83 8.54
CA ILE A 94 -7.17 -2.04 8.09
C ILE A 94 -6.95 -1.58 6.66
N LEU A 95 -7.95 -1.77 5.84
CA LEU A 95 -8.07 -1.22 4.50
C LEU A 95 -9.10 -0.09 4.50
N ALA A 96 -8.71 1.08 3.99
CA ALA A 96 -9.59 2.24 3.88
C ALA A 96 -9.38 2.98 2.55
N ASP A 97 -10.30 3.88 2.20
CA ASP A 97 -10.05 4.88 1.15
C ASP A 97 -8.94 5.85 1.58
N ALA A 98 -8.36 6.57 0.64
CA ALA A 98 -7.28 7.52 0.90
C ALA A 98 -7.64 8.61 1.93
N ASP A 99 -8.92 8.93 2.07
CA ASP A 99 -9.46 9.88 3.06
C ASP A 99 -9.89 9.24 4.37
N GLY A 100 -9.58 7.95 4.60
CA GLY A 100 -9.91 7.20 5.81
C GLY A 100 -11.33 6.63 5.83
N ALA A 101 -12.18 6.95 4.85
CA ALA A 101 -13.52 6.40 4.81
C ALA A 101 -13.54 4.92 4.42
N ARG A 102 -14.69 4.26 4.65
CA ARG A 102 -14.91 2.83 4.37
C ARG A 102 -13.84 1.92 4.97
N ALA A 103 -13.27 2.33 6.10
CA ALA A 103 -12.31 1.53 6.84
C ALA A 103 -12.91 0.16 7.21
N ARG A 104 -12.23 -0.92 6.81
CA ARG A 104 -12.62 -2.28 7.15
C ARG A 104 -11.43 -3.10 7.61
N GLU A 105 -11.65 -3.92 8.60
CA GLU A 105 -10.68 -4.91 9.07
C GLU A 105 -10.55 -6.01 8.02
N ILE A 106 -9.33 -6.31 7.59
CA ILE A 106 -9.03 -7.41 6.66
C ILE A 106 -8.22 -8.53 7.31
N LEU A 107 -7.63 -8.25 8.48
CA LEU A 107 -6.96 -9.21 9.33
C LEU A 107 -6.98 -8.72 10.78
N LYS A 108 -7.12 -9.64 11.73
CA LYS A 108 -7.07 -9.39 13.17
C LYS A 108 -6.32 -10.51 13.86
N GLY A 109 -5.49 -10.17 14.84
CA GLY A 109 -4.75 -11.13 15.65
C GLY A 109 -4.31 -10.56 16.99
N SER A 110 -3.85 -11.46 17.89
CA SER A 110 -3.21 -11.10 19.16
C SER A 110 -1.71 -10.83 18.98
N GLU A 111 -1.15 -11.24 17.86
CA GLU A 111 0.26 -11.12 17.58
C GLU A 111 0.54 -9.94 16.63
N PRO A 112 1.74 -9.33 16.69
CA PRO A 112 2.09 -8.20 15.84
C PRO A 112 1.90 -8.46 14.35
N ILE A 113 1.35 -7.46 13.67
CA ILE A 113 1.30 -7.34 12.21
C ILE A 113 2.10 -6.09 11.85
N LEU A 114 3.09 -6.22 10.95
CA LEU A 114 4.03 -5.14 10.63
C LEU A 114 4.23 -5.01 9.11
N SER A 115 4.73 -3.84 8.69
CA SER A 115 5.24 -3.57 7.35
C SER A 115 4.31 -4.02 6.21
N PRO A 116 3.04 -3.61 6.19
CA PRO A 116 2.15 -3.95 5.09
C PRO A 116 2.59 -3.23 3.81
N SER A 117 2.57 -3.96 2.68
CA SER A 117 2.99 -3.48 1.36
C SER A 117 1.99 -3.93 0.29
N TRP A 118 1.60 -3.00 -0.58
CA TRP A 118 0.71 -3.25 -1.70
C TRP A 118 1.42 -3.89 -2.89
N SER A 119 0.76 -4.85 -3.55
CA SER A 119 1.12 -5.18 -4.93
C SER A 119 0.76 -4.01 -5.86
N PRO A 120 1.52 -3.80 -6.96
CA PRO A 120 1.31 -2.64 -7.85
C PRO A 120 -0.08 -2.63 -8.52
N ASP A 121 -0.72 -3.78 -8.69
CA ASP A 121 -2.08 -3.90 -9.22
C ASP A 121 -3.17 -3.66 -8.16
N GLY A 122 -2.79 -3.46 -6.88
CA GLY A 122 -3.69 -3.23 -5.77
C GLY A 122 -4.61 -4.40 -5.41
N LYS A 123 -4.31 -5.62 -5.91
CA LYS A 123 -5.14 -6.82 -5.64
C LYS A 123 -4.64 -7.65 -4.49
N GLN A 124 -3.38 -7.52 -4.14
CA GLN A 124 -2.71 -8.28 -3.11
C GLN A 124 -1.94 -7.37 -2.16
N ILE A 125 -1.64 -7.90 -1.00
CA ILE A 125 -0.76 -7.29 -0.02
C ILE A 125 0.26 -8.32 0.47
N ALA A 126 1.42 -7.82 0.90
CA ALA A 126 2.37 -8.58 1.71
C ALA A 126 2.53 -7.89 3.06
N TYR A 127 2.73 -8.65 4.11
CA TYR A 127 2.94 -8.13 5.46
C TYR A 127 3.69 -9.15 6.32
N VAL A 128 4.22 -8.70 7.43
CA VAL A 128 4.82 -9.54 8.45
C VAL A 128 3.78 -9.89 9.51
N SER A 129 3.69 -11.16 9.91
CA SER A 129 2.87 -11.61 11.02
C SER A 129 3.66 -12.52 11.95
N PHE A 130 3.42 -12.38 13.26
CA PHE A 130 4.01 -13.20 14.31
C PHE A 130 3.08 -14.35 14.76
N GLU A 131 1.98 -14.60 14.06
CA GLU A 131 0.99 -15.64 14.41
C GLU A 131 1.58 -17.06 14.53
N SER A 132 2.76 -17.30 13.99
CA SER A 132 3.48 -18.57 14.10
C SER A 132 4.58 -18.54 15.17
N SER A 133 4.50 -17.67 16.18
CA SER A 133 5.48 -17.43 17.24
C SER A 133 6.83 -16.87 16.74
N ARG A 134 6.98 -16.66 15.46
CA ARG A 134 8.14 -16.04 14.80
C ARG A 134 7.67 -15.18 13.64
N PRO A 135 8.44 -14.11 13.30
CA PRO A 135 8.10 -13.29 12.15
C PRO A 135 8.12 -14.13 10.87
N ALA A 136 7.07 -14.03 10.09
CA ALA A 136 6.96 -14.61 8.75
C ALA A 136 6.29 -13.61 7.82
N ILE A 137 6.66 -13.62 6.54
CA ILE A 137 6.00 -12.79 5.53
C ILE A 137 4.86 -13.59 4.93
N TYR A 138 3.70 -12.96 4.90
CA TYR A 138 2.47 -13.47 4.30
C TYR A 138 2.09 -12.64 3.08
N ARG A 139 1.48 -13.29 2.12
CA ARG A 139 0.74 -12.69 1.02
C ARG A 139 -0.76 -12.90 1.26
N GLN A 140 -1.57 -11.91 0.95
CA GLN A 140 -3.03 -12.01 1.03
C GLN A 140 -3.68 -11.39 -0.19
N VAL A 141 -4.68 -12.10 -0.75
CA VAL A 141 -5.56 -11.60 -1.82
C VAL A 141 -6.67 -10.78 -1.20
N ILE A 142 -6.82 -9.52 -1.58
CA ILE A 142 -7.79 -8.60 -0.95
C ILE A 142 -9.24 -9.00 -1.21
N ALA A 143 -9.54 -9.52 -2.39
CA ALA A 143 -10.91 -9.87 -2.79
C ALA A 143 -11.44 -11.11 -2.07
N THR A 144 -10.61 -12.13 -1.89
CA THR A 144 -10.99 -13.42 -1.30
C THR A 144 -10.61 -13.56 0.16
N GLY A 145 -9.63 -12.77 0.63
CA GLY A 145 -9.01 -12.94 1.94
C GLY A 145 -8.05 -14.14 2.01
N GLU A 146 -7.83 -14.86 0.91
CA GLU A 146 -6.91 -15.99 0.84
C GLU A 146 -5.50 -15.56 1.22
N ARG A 147 -4.88 -16.33 2.12
CA ARG A 147 -3.56 -16.04 2.71
C ARG A 147 -2.58 -17.15 2.44
N GLU A 148 -1.35 -16.77 2.18
CA GLU A 148 -0.26 -17.69 1.93
C GLU A 148 1.00 -17.22 2.65
N LYS A 149 1.64 -18.13 3.39
CA LYS A 149 2.93 -17.88 4.04
C LYS A 149 4.04 -17.95 2.99
N LEU A 150 4.73 -16.84 2.74
CA LEU A 150 5.83 -16.76 1.78
C LEU A 150 7.17 -17.18 2.38
N THR A 151 7.44 -16.80 3.63
CA THR A 151 8.69 -17.10 4.33
C THR A 151 8.42 -17.66 5.72
N ASN A 152 9.38 -18.44 6.22
CA ASN A 152 9.41 -18.94 7.60
C ASN A 152 10.86 -19.30 8.00
N PHE A 153 11.82 -18.44 7.59
CA PHE A 153 13.22 -18.67 7.90
C PHE A 153 13.50 -18.35 9.36
N ARG A 154 14.57 -18.97 9.89
CA ARG A 154 15.07 -18.63 11.24
C ARG A 154 15.54 -17.18 11.25
N GLY A 155 15.29 -16.48 12.36
CA GLY A 155 15.63 -15.08 12.52
C GLY A 155 14.62 -14.12 11.90
N LEU A 156 15.10 -12.98 11.43
CA LEU A 156 14.28 -11.90 10.88
C LEU A 156 13.70 -12.30 9.52
N ASN A 157 12.41 -12.02 9.35
CA ASN A 157 11.67 -12.03 8.09
C ASN A 157 10.84 -10.75 8.08
N SER A 158 11.27 -9.71 7.35
CA SER A 158 10.64 -8.37 7.48
C SER A 158 10.67 -7.56 6.20
N ALA A 159 10.05 -6.38 6.26
CA ALA A 159 10.06 -5.32 5.25
C ALA A 159 9.79 -5.81 3.81
N PRO A 160 8.68 -6.51 3.55
CA PRO A 160 8.34 -6.92 2.20
C PRO A 160 8.01 -5.72 1.31
N SER A 161 8.58 -5.69 0.11
CA SER A 161 8.36 -4.64 -0.89
C SER A 161 8.16 -5.25 -2.27
N TRP A 162 7.03 -4.96 -2.92
CA TRP A 162 6.70 -5.49 -4.23
C TRP A 162 7.47 -4.79 -5.35
N SER A 163 7.95 -5.57 -6.32
CA SER A 163 8.48 -5.00 -7.56
C SER A 163 7.40 -4.31 -8.38
N PRO A 164 7.74 -3.31 -9.23
CA PRO A 164 6.77 -2.58 -10.05
C PRO A 164 5.96 -3.47 -10.99
N ASP A 165 6.51 -4.61 -11.41
CA ASP A 165 5.82 -5.60 -12.25
C ASP A 165 4.98 -6.62 -11.47
N GLY A 166 5.03 -6.58 -10.11
CA GLY A 166 4.30 -7.48 -9.23
C GLY A 166 4.78 -8.93 -9.21
N LYS A 167 5.90 -9.24 -9.87
CA LYS A 167 6.40 -10.62 -9.98
C LYS A 167 7.38 -11.00 -8.89
N ARG A 168 8.04 -10.00 -8.29
CA ARG A 168 9.07 -10.20 -7.28
C ARG A 168 8.73 -9.46 -5.99
N LEU A 169 9.26 -9.97 -4.89
CA LEU A 169 9.14 -9.37 -3.57
C LEU A 169 10.55 -9.21 -2.98
N ALA A 170 10.98 -7.98 -2.73
CA ALA A 170 12.16 -7.70 -1.93
C ALA A 170 11.80 -7.82 -0.45
N MET A 171 12.74 -8.27 0.38
CA MET A 171 12.55 -8.48 1.81
C MET A 171 13.87 -8.51 2.55
N VAL A 172 13.80 -8.41 3.87
CA VAL A 172 14.95 -8.56 4.76
C VAL A 172 14.89 -9.91 5.46
N LEU A 173 15.96 -10.68 5.36
CA LEU A 173 16.13 -11.95 6.08
C LEU A 173 17.47 -11.96 6.82
N SER A 174 17.51 -12.55 8.02
CA SER A 174 18.75 -12.77 8.76
C SER A 174 19.14 -14.26 8.84
N LYS A 175 18.61 -15.09 7.94
CA LYS A 175 18.82 -16.54 7.94
C LYS A 175 20.29 -16.98 7.75
N ASP A 176 21.11 -16.13 7.17
CA ASP A 176 22.52 -16.38 6.87
C ASP A 176 23.48 -15.56 7.78
N GLY A 177 22.97 -15.08 8.95
CA GLY A 177 23.74 -14.35 9.96
C GLY A 177 23.08 -13.00 10.33
N ASN A 178 23.48 -11.92 9.67
CA ASN A 178 22.90 -10.58 9.88
C ASN A 178 21.74 -10.28 8.90
N PRO A 179 20.97 -9.20 9.13
CA PRO A 179 19.93 -8.75 8.23
C PRO A 179 20.50 -8.31 6.88
N GLU A 180 20.00 -8.93 5.82
CA GLU A 180 20.40 -8.70 4.44
C GLU A 180 19.20 -8.63 3.52
N LEU A 181 19.37 -8.04 2.34
CA LEU A 181 18.33 -7.97 1.33
C LEU A 181 18.25 -9.26 0.51
N TYR A 182 17.05 -9.70 0.30
CA TYR A 182 16.72 -10.83 -0.58
C TYR A 182 15.61 -10.42 -1.52
N VAL A 183 15.60 -11.03 -2.71
CA VAL A 183 14.50 -10.93 -3.68
C VAL A 183 13.96 -12.33 -3.94
N MET A 184 12.65 -12.46 -3.84
CA MET A 184 11.91 -13.69 -4.13
C MET A 184 11.09 -13.53 -5.41
N GLU A 185 11.19 -14.46 -6.31
CA GLU A 185 10.22 -14.68 -7.38
C GLU A 185 8.94 -15.24 -6.77
N VAL A 186 7.84 -14.51 -6.82
CA VAL A 186 6.61 -14.89 -6.09
C VAL A 186 6.00 -16.20 -6.60
N ALA A 187 6.05 -16.44 -7.90
CA ALA A 187 5.46 -17.63 -8.53
C ALA A 187 6.25 -18.91 -8.23
N THR A 188 7.58 -18.86 -8.27
CA THR A 188 8.46 -20.03 -8.16
C THR A 188 9.05 -20.22 -6.78
N ARG A 189 8.94 -19.20 -5.90
CA ARG A 189 9.59 -19.15 -4.58
C ARG A 189 11.12 -19.11 -4.64
N LYS A 190 11.71 -18.95 -5.82
CA LYS A 190 13.15 -18.82 -5.97
C LYS A 190 13.61 -17.56 -5.24
N LEU A 191 14.56 -17.75 -4.31
CA LEU A 191 15.10 -16.71 -3.45
C LEU A 191 16.53 -16.40 -3.84
N GLN A 192 16.86 -15.12 -4.02
CA GLN A 192 18.18 -14.61 -4.30
C GLN A 192 18.63 -13.67 -3.18
N ARG A 193 19.82 -13.87 -2.61
CA ARG A 193 20.45 -12.90 -1.71
C ARG A 193 21.08 -11.79 -2.53
N ILE A 194 20.76 -10.55 -2.19
CA ILE A 194 21.18 -9.34 -2.95
C ILE A 194 22.37 -8.67 -2.28
N THR A 195 22.35 -8.58 -0.94
CA THR A 195 23.48 -7.99 -0.22
C THR A 195 24.21 -9.05 0.60
N LYS A 196 25.52 -8.82 0.85
CA LYS A 196 26.36 -9.70 1.63
C LYS A 196 27.49 -8.88 2.27
N ASN A 197 27.28 -8.46 3.51
CA ASN A 197 28.29 -7.72 4.29
C ASN A 197 27.99 -7.86 5.79
N SER A 198 28.79 -7.22 6.65
CA SER A 198 28.60 -7.24 8.11
C SER A 198 27.63 -6.18 8.61
N ALA A 199 27.22 -5.24 7.77
CA ALA A 199 26.29 -4.17 8.12
C ALA A 199 24.84 -4.69 8.15
N ILE A 200 23.95 -3.95 8.80
CA ILE A 200 22.52 -4.19 8.81
C ILE A 200 21.92 -3.53 7.58
N ASP A 201 21.43 -4.33 6.63
CA ASP A 201 20.72 -3.87 5.44
C ASP A 201 19.21 -4.10 5.63
N THR A 202 18.40 -3.02 5.51
CA THR A 202 16.97 -3.07 5.82
C THR A 202 16.15 -2.13 4.95
N GLU A 203 14.79 -2.23 5.05
CA GLU A 203 13.81 -1.38 4.38
C GLU A 203 14.02 -1.24 2.86
N PRO A 204 14.07 -2.36 2.11
CA PRO A 204 14.22 -2.29 0.67
C PRO A 204 13.01 -1.64 0.00
N SER A 205 13.26 -0.77 -0.97
CA SER A 205 12.25 -0.19 -1.83
C SER A 205 12.71 -0.27 -3.29
N TRP A 206 11.82 -0.68 -4.18
CA TRP A 206 12.13 -0.80 -5.60
C TRP A 206 12.22 0.57 -6.27
N MET A 207 13.19 0.72 -7.15
CA MET A 207 13.15 1.80 -8.12
C MET A 207 12.05 1.53 -9.16
N PRO A 208 11.45 2.58 -9.75
CA PRO A 208 10.34 2.44 -10.69
C PRO A 208 10.64 1.58 -11.92
N ASP A 209 11.90 1.48 -12.31
CA ASP A 209 12.36 0.64 -13.42
C ASP A 209 12.44 -0.86 -13.10
N GLY A 210 12.28 -1.22 -11.82
CA GLY A 210 12.37 -2.61 -11.35
C GLY A 210 13.75 -3.25 -11.48
N LYS A 211 14.81 -2.47 -11.72
CA LYS A 211 16.18 -2.95 -11.93
C LYS A 211 17.09 -2.74 -10.73
N SER A 212 16.68 -1.94 -9.76
CA SER A 212 17.46 -1.67 -8.57
C SER A 212 16.59 -1.48 -7.34
N LEU A 213 17.22 -1.63 -6.17
CA LEU A 213 16.63 -1.34 -4.86
C LEU A 213 17.38 -0.19 -4.21
N ILE A 214 16.63 0.66 -3.50
CA ILE A 214 17.16 1.54 -2.48
C ILE A 214 16.89 0.93 -1.11
N PHE A 215 17.75 1.15 -0.14
CA PHE A 215 17.66 0.53 1.18
C PHE A 215 18.46 1.30 2.22
N THR A 216 18.17 1.05 3.48
CA THR A 216 18.94 1.60 4.60
C THR A 216 20.06 0.65 4.99
N SER A 217 21.27 1.18 5.20
CA SER A 217 22.43 0.42 5.69
C SER A 217 23.29 1.26 6.63
N ASP A 218 23.86 0.64 7.63
CA ASP A 218 24.81 1.25 8.58
C ASP A 218 26.29 1.01 8.22
N ARG A 219 26.58 0.52 7.01
CA ARG A 219 27.95 0.22 6.52
C ARG A 219 28.91 1.40 6.55
N GLY A 220 28.40 2.61 6.53
CA GLY A 220 29.16 3.86 6.69
C GLY A 220 29.28 4.33 8.14
N GLY A 221 28.96 3.47 9.14
CA GLY A 221 28.99 3.80 10.58
C GLY A 221 27.72 4.41 11.12
N ARG A 222 26.81 4.88 10.27
CA ARG A 222 25.46 5.40 10.60
C ARG A 222 24.48 4.97 9.53
N PRO A 223 23.17 4.79 9.86
CA PRO A 223 22.14 4.49 8.85
C PRO A 223 22.09 5.56 7.75
N GLN A 224 22.23 5.13 6.51
CA GLN A 224 22.17 5.92 5.29
C GLN A 224 21.44 5.16 4.20
N ILE A 225 20.99 5.87 3.16
CA ILE A 225 20.35 5.28 2.01
C ILE A 225 21.42 4.85 0.98
N TYR A 226 21.32 3.61 0.58
CA TYR A 226 22.14 3.00 -0.46
C TYR A 226 21.29 2.50 -1.62
N ARG A 227 21.93 2.29 -2.76
CA ARG A 227 21.32 1.67 -3.94
C ARG A 227 22.11 0.42 -4.32
N VAL A 228 21.41 -0.62 -4.74
CA VAL A 228 21.98 -1.83 -5.34
C VAL A 228 21.25 -2.16 -6.65
N ASP A 229 22.02 -2.40 -7.71
CA ASP A 229 21.47 -2.86 -8.99
C ASP A 229 21.27 -4.38 -8.95
N LEU A 230 20.17 -4.83 -9.54
CA LEU A 230 19.81 -6.25 -9.65
C LEU A 230 20.22 -6.73 -11.05
N ASN A 231 21.29 -7.47 -11.13
CA ASN A 231 21.77 -8.08 -12.37
C ASN A 231 21.08 -9.41 -12.66
#